data_0f6c059b091d4fa96ba5f0718e77144c
#
_entry.id   0f6c059b091d4fa96ba5f0718e77144c
#
_cell.length_a   1.000
_cell.length_b   1.000
_cell.length_c   1.000
_cell.angle_alpha   90.00
_cell.angle_beta   90.00
_cell.angle_gamma   90.00
#
_symmetry.space_group_name_H-M   'P 1'
#
loop_
_entity.id
_entity.type
_entity.pdbx_description
1 polymer ?
#
loop_
_entity_poly.entity_id
_entity_poly.type
_entity_poly.pdbx_seq_one_letter_code
_entity_poly.pdbx_strand_id
1 'polypeptide(L)'
;KNRYTNINPEEYYNKYDPKSLLGRKAYSAFDTSVPDSVRFEKDNNGYYTFYPNVTFPLDKKTFGEDRILKVYREHPEYFKDAATFIDKIFKGVYVKSDYGDGTILYVDYVALNMQFRFHHVNDTTGVALKKKDGTDSLFYSMQTVFASTKEVIQANQFMNSDLIKEKAAEPQHTYINLLPSYFTEAIMPYDSIYNKLTNDTLNAVKLTFTNYNINSDYEYSMSAPNDVLLIRKQD
;
A
#
# COMPACT_ATOMS: atom_id res chain seq x y z
N LYS A 1 -20.53 6.40 7.29
CA LYS A 1 -20.21 5.12 7.97
C LYS A 1 -18.88 4.65 7.39
N ASN A 2 -17.85 4.54 8.23
CA ASN A 2 -16.57 3.96 7.83
C ASN A 2 -16.80 2.51 7.39
N ARG A 3 -16.81 2.28 6.09
CA ARG A 3 -16.92 0.93 5.51
C ARG A 3 -15.73 0.04 5.81
N TYR A 4 -14.65 0.60 6.37
CA TYR A 4 -13.32 -0.03 6.39
C TYR A 4 -12.91 -0.60 7.74
N THR A 5 -13.60 -0.29 8.82
CA THR A 5 -13.22 -0.73 10.18
C THR A 5 -13.71 -2.14 10.55
N ASN A 6 -14.60 -2.73 9.76
CA ASN A 6 -15.20 -4.05 10.04
C ASN A 6 -14.96 -5.07 8.91
N ILE A 7 -13.96 -4.86 8.09
CA ILE A 7 -13.63 -5.80 7.02
C ILE A 7 -12.77 -6.90 7.61
N ASN A 8 -13.26 -8.13 7.52
CA ASN A 8 -12.41 -9.29 7.79
C ASN A 8 -11.49 -9.55 6.58
N PRO A 9 -10.19 -9.34 6.70
CA PRO A 9 -9.27 -9.54 5.59
C PRO A 9 -9.33 -10.96 5.02
N GLU A 10 -9.56 -11.98 5.85
CA GLU A 10 -9.61 -13.39 5.44
C GLU A 10 -10.72 -13.67 4.42
N GLU A 11 -11.81 -12.91 4.46
CA GLU A 11 -12.88 -13.04 3.46
C GLU A 11 -12.44 -12.66 2.05
N TYR A 12 -11.40 -11.84 1.91
CA TYR A 12 -10.88 -11.37 0.64
C TYR A 12 -9.66 -12.14 0.18
N TYR A 13 -8.79 -12.57 1.07
CA TYR A 13 -7.55 -13.27 0.72
C TYR A 13 -7.79 -14.64 0.08
N ASN A 14 -8.87 -15.30 0.41
CA ASN A 14 -9.22 -16.60 -0.16
C ASN A 14 -9.95 -16.50 -1.51
N LYS A 15 -10.22 -15.30 -2.01
CA LYS A 15 -10.99 -15.09 -3.25
C LYS A 15 -10.12 -14.85 -4.49
N TYR A 16 -8.80 -14.75 -4.34
CA TYR A 16 -7.93 -14.63 -5.51
C TYR A 16 -7.70 -15.99 -6.16
N ASP A 17 -7.60 -16.00 -7.48
CA ASP A 17 -7.20 -17.20 -8.22
C ASP A 17 -5.67 -17.23 -8.36
N PRO A 18 -4.96 -18.20 -7.73
CA PRO A 18 -3.51 -18.29 -7.82
C PRO A 18 -3.00 -18.49 -9.25
N LYS A 19 -3.86 -18.97 -10.17
CA LYS A 19 -3.52 -19.17 -11.58
C LYS A 19 -3.62 -17.90 -12.41
N SER A 20 -4.27 -16.87 -11.89
CA SER A 20 -4.46 -15.58 -12.58
C SER A 20 -3.36 -14.58 -12.26
N LEU A 21 -2.10 -15.01 -12.23
CA LEU A 21 -0.97 -14.13 -12.00
C LEU A 21 -0.85 -13.09 -13.13
N LEU A 22 -1.07 -11.83 -12.81
CA LEU A 22 -1.01 -10.72 -13.76
C LEU A 22 0.43 -10.25 -14.02
N GLY A 23 1.31 -10.40 -13.04
CA GLY A 23 2.71 -10.01 -13.19
C GLY A 23 3.52 -10.33 -11.94
N ARG A 24 4.83 -10.48 -12.13
CA ARG A 24 5.82 -10.66 -11.06
C ARG A 24 6.99 -9.74 -11.36
N LYS A 25 7.40 -8.97 -10.39
CA LYS A 25 8.51 -8.03 -10.55
C LYS A 25 9.33 -7.95 -9.27
N ALA A 26 10.64 -7.99 -9.41
CA ALA A 26 11.52 -7.62 -8.32
C ALA A 26 11.51 -6.10 -8.15
N TYR A 27 11.61 -5.65 -6.91
CA TYR A 27 11.77 -4.24 -6.59
C TYR A 27 12.80 -4.08 -5.47
N SER A 28 13.35 -2.89 -5.35
CA SER A 28 14.14 -2.50 -4.18
C SER A 28 13.56 -1.21 -3.60
N ALA A 29 13.78 -0.99 -2.32
CA ALA A 29 13.38 0.25 -1.65
C ALA A 29 14.05 1.49 -2.27
N PHE A 30 15.19 1.26 -2.90
CA PHE A 30 15.98 2.27 -3.60
C PHE A 30 16.30 1.81 -5.03
N ASP A 31 15.62 2.39 -5.99
CA ASP A 31 15.85 2.09 -7.40
C ASP A 31 17.07 2.89 -7.92
N THR A 32 18.21 2.24 -8.00
CA THR A 32 19.45 2.84 -8.50
C THR A 32 19.42 3.16 -10.00
N SER A 33 18.43 2.67 -10.74
CA SER A 33 18.26 3.01 -12.16
C SER A 33 17.74 4.43 -12.37
N VAL A 34 17.16 5.04 -11.31
CA VAL A 34 16.68 6.41 -11.35
C VAL A 34 17.79 7.33 -10.84
N PRO A 35 18.27 8.30 -11.66
CA PRO A 35 19.29 9.25 -11.25
C PRO A 35 18.84 10.11 -10.06
N ASP A 36 19.77 10.48 -9.21
CA ASP A 36 19.49 11.35 -8.05
C ASP A 36 18.88 12.68 -8.43
N SER A 37 19.27 13.25 -9.57
CA SER A 37 18.69 14.48 -10.11
C SER A 37 17.16 14.40 -10.36
N VAL A 38 16.66 13.20 -10.68
CA VAL A 38 15.23 12.95 -10.86
C VAL A 38 14.59 12.58 -9.54
N ARG A 39 15.26 11.74 -8.75
CA ARG A 39 14.72 11.21 -7.49
C ARG A 39 14.49 12.30 -6.46
N PHE A 40 15.39 13.26 -6.38
CA PHE A 40 15.35 14.36 -5.41
C PHE A 40 14.88 15.69 -6.01
N GLU A 41 14.36 15.65 -7.24
CA GLU A 41 13.76 16.83 -7.85
C GLU A 41 12.55 17.28 -7.06
N LYS A 42 12.46 18.59 -6.87
CA LYS A 42 11.35 19.23 -6.16
C LYS A 42 10.64 20.22 -7.05
N ASP A 43 9.34 20.33 -6.86
CA ASP A 43 8.54 21.37 -7.48
C ASP A 43 8.77 22.74 -6.81
N ASN A 44 8.10 23.78 -7.33
CA ASN A 44 8.20 25.14 -6.81
C ASN A 44 7.70 25.28 -5.35
N ASN A 45 6.97 24.30 -4.83
CA ASN A 45 6.45 24.28 -3.47
C ASN A 45 7.34 23.46 -2.52
N GLY A 46 8.43 22.86 -3.05
CA GLY A 46 9.37 22.04 -2.28
C GLY A 46 8.97 20.57 -2.13
N TYR A 47 7.93 20.10 -2.82
CA TYR A 47 7.55 18.69 -2.81
C TYR A 47 8.32 17.90 -3.84
N TYR A 48 8.66 16.66 -3.50
CA TYR A 48 9.31 15.75 -4.45
C TYR A 48 8.37 15.44 -5.61
N THR A 49 8.89 15.54 -6.84
CA THR A 49 8.15 15.23 -8.07
C THR A 49 8.20 13.76 -8.44
N PHE A 50 9.22 13.06 -7.99
CA PHE A 50 9.37 11.63 -8.23
C PHE A 50 8.67 10.79 -7.15
N TYR A 51 7.79 9.91 -7.60
CA TYR A 51 7.13 8.92 -6.75
C TYR A 51 7.65 7.53 -7.11
N PRO A 52 8.32 6.80 -6.18
CA PRO A 52 8.72 5.42 -6.40
C PRO A 52 7.52 4.57 -6.80
N ASN A 53 7.67 3.78 -7.84
CA ASN A 53 6.56 2.95 -8.33
C ASN A 53 7.03 1.61 -8.87
N VAL A 54 6.12 0.64 -8.86
CA VAL A 54 6.30 -0.67 -9.49
C VAL A 54 5.22 -0.84 -10.54
N THR A 55 5.62 -0.87 -11.81
CA THR A 55 4.70 -0.99 -12.94
C THR A 55 4.72 -2.40 -13.52
N PHE A 56 3.54 -2.97 -13.72
CA PHE A 56 3.33 -4.26 -14.38
C PHE A 56 2.62 -4.06 -15.73
N PRO A 57 3.27 -4.34 -16.85
CA PRO A 57 2.57 -4.38 -18.14
C PRO A 57 1.66 -5.61 -18.17
N LEU A 58 0.37 -5.40 -18.33
CA LEU A 58 -0.61 -6.47 -18.50
C LEU A 58 -0.68 -6.91 -19.95
N ASP A 59 -1.03 -8.18 -20.17
CA ASP A 59 -1.15 -8.71 -21.53
C ASP A 59 -2.22 -7.97 -22.33
N LYS A 60 -1.79 -7.41 -23.45
CA LYS A 60 -2.64 -6.59 -24.33
C LYS A 60 -3.85 -7.36 -24.83
N LYS A 61 -3.67 -8.61 -25.28
CA LYS A 61 -4.74 -9.41 -25.85
C LYS A 61 -5.74 -9.82 -24.79
N THR A 62 -5.26 -10.53 -23.78
CA THR A 62 -6.13 -11.13 -22.75
C THR A 62 -6.83 -10.07 -21.90
N PHE A 63 -6.07 -9.05 -21.49
CA PHE A 63 -6.62 -8.04 -20.58
C PHE A 63 -7.19 -6.84 -21.33
N GLY A 64 -6.44 -6.30 -22.31
CA GLY A 64 -6.85 -5.11 -23.03
C GLY A 64 -7.97 -5.38 -24.05
N GLU A 65 -7.78 -6.34 -24.93
CA GLU A 65 -8.72 -6.60 -26.02
C GLU A 65 -9.93 -7.44 -25.57
N ASP A 66 -9.68 -8.60 -24.97
CA ASP A 66 -10.74 -9.54 -24.62
C ASP A 66 -11.55 -9.09 -23.39
N ARG A 67 -10.89 -8.58 -22.36
CA ARG A 67 -11.56 -8.22 -21.10
C ARG A 67 -12.09 -6.78 -21.09
N ILE A 68 -11.39 -5.82 -21.66
CA ILE A 68 -11.80 -4.42 -21.63
C ILE A 68 -12.52 -4.02 -22.92
N LEU A 69 -11.84 -4.09 -24.06
CA LEU A 69 -12.38 -3.56 -25.33
C LEU A 69 -13.61 -4.34 -25.80
N LYS A 70 -13.57 -5.66 -25.72
CA LYS A 70 -14.72 -6.51 -26.08
C LYS A 70 -15.91 -6.22 -25.20
N VAL A 71 -15.70 -6.20 -23.86
CA VAL A 71 -16.78 -5.91 -22.91
C VAL A 71 -17.32 -4.49 -23.09
N TYR A 72 -16.47 -3.50 -23.38
CA TYR A 72 -16.92 -2.15 -23.69
C TYR A 72 -17.85 -2.10 -24.92
N ARG A 73 -17.58 -2.90 -25.95
CA ARG A 73 -18.43 -2.96 -27.16
C ARG A 73 -19.74 -3.70 -26.95
N GLU A 74 -19.72 -4.76 -26.14
CA GLU A 74 -20.90 -5.60 -25.87
C GLU A 74 -21.78 -5.03 -24.76
N HIS A 75 -21.16 -4.38 -23.75
CA HIS A 75 -21.78 -3.92 -22.52
C HIS A 75 -21.24 -2.54 -22.09
N PRO A 76 -21.43 -1.48 -22.87
CA PRO A 76 -20.95 -0.14 -22.54
C PRO A 76 -21.49 0.36 -21.18
N GLU A 77 -22.67 -0.12 -20.77
CA GLU A 77 -23.28 0.20 -19.50
C GLU A 77 -22.46 -0.23 -18.27
N TYR A 78 -21.54 -1.18 -18.43
CA TYR A 78 -20.66 -1.60 -17.32
C TYR A 78 -19.57 -0.58 -16.99
N PHE A 79 -19.38 0.41 -17.85
CA PHE A 79 -18.40 1.49 -17.68
C PHE A 79 -19.02 2.80 -17.18
N LYS A 80 -20.34 2.82 -16.89
CA LYS A 80 -21.06 4.04 -16.51
C LYS A 80 -20.67 4.60 -15.15
N ASP A 81 -20.30 3.74 -14.20
CA ASP A 81 -19.94 4.12 -12.84
C ASP A 81 -18.94 3.14 -12.21
N ALA A 82 -18.24 3.59 -11.16
CA ALA A 82 -17.20 2.82 -10.50
C ALA A 82 -17.73 1.52 -9.88
N ALA A 83 -18.91 1.53 -9.29
CA ALA A 83 -19.47 0.36 -8.62
C ALA A 83 -19.77 -0.77 -9.63
N THR A 84 -20.37 -0.41 -10.77
CA THR A 84 -20.65 -1.35 -11.84
C THR A 84 -19.36 -1.88 -12.47
N PHE A 85 -18.38 -1.02 -12.71
CA PHE A 85 -17.08 -1.40 -13.24
C PHE A 85 -16.36 -2.41 -12.33
N ILE A 86 -16.33 -2.15 -11.04
CA ILE A 86 -15.72 -3.04 -10.04
C ILE A 86 -16.44 -4.39 -10.00
N ASP A 87 -17.76 -4.40 -10.02
CA ASP A 87 -18.54 -5.64 -9.95
C ASP A 87 -18.41 -6.50 -11.23
N LYS A 88 -18.46 -5.89 -12.41
CA LYS A 88 -18.57 -6.60 -13.68
C LYS A 88 -17.23 -6.81 -14.41
N ILE A 89 -16.28 -5.91 -14.26
CA ILE A 89 -15.08 -5.89 -15.11
C ILE A 89 -13.82 -6.15 -14.28
N PHE A 90 -13.58 -5.35 -13.24
CA PHE A 90 -12.31 -5.37 -12.50
C PHE A 90 -12.55 -5.26 -11.00
N LYS A 91 -12.57 -6.39 -10.33
CA LYS A 91 -12.89 -6.49 -8.89
C LYS A 91 -11.79 -5.96 -7.97
N GLY A 92 -10.63 -5.69 -8.50
CA GLY A 92 -9.48 -5.21 -7.75
C GLY A 92 -8.21 -6.00 -8.00
N VAL A 93 -7.20 -5.77 -7.21
CA VAL A 93 -5.89 -6.43 -7.29
C VAL A 93 -5.53 -7.04 -5.94
N TYR A 94 -4.87 -8.17 -6.00
CA TYR A 94 -4.20 -8.80 -4.88
C TYR A 94 -2.69 -8.71 -5.10
N VAL A 95 -2.00 -8.09 -4.16
CA VAL A 95 -0.54 -7.93 -4.18
C VAL A 95 0.04 -8.74 -3.05
N LYS A 96 1.00 -9.60 -3.36
CA LYS A 96 1.69 -10.44 -2.39
C LYS A 96 3.19 -10.32 -2.57
N SER A 97 3.91 -10.18 -1.46
CA SER A 97 5.35 -10.42 -1.45
C SER A 97 5.60 -11.92 -1.53
N ASP A 98 6.37 -12.35 -2.51
CA ASP A 98 6.62 -13.77 -2.78
C ASP A 98 7.99 -14.21 -2.28
N TYR A 99 8.94 -13.29 -2.28
CA TYR A 99 10.32 -13.54 -1.84
C TYR A 99 10.96 -12.24 -1.38
N GLY A 100 11.85 -12.34 -0.41
CA GLY A 100 12.62 -11.23 0.13
C GLY A 100 12.23 -10.91 1.56
N ASP A 101 13.15 -10.26 2.24
CA ASP A 101 13.05 -9.82 3.63
C ASP A 101 13.46 -8.35 3.76
N GLY A 102 13.16 -7.78 4.88
CA GLY A 102 13.76 -6.53 5.33
C GLY A 102 13.04 -5.24 4.94
N THR A 103 11.98 -5.26 4.11
CA THR A 103 11.29 -4.01 3.78
C THR A 103 9.77 -4.16 3.82
N ILE A 104 9.11 -3.27 4.54
CA ILE A 104 7.66 -3.09 4.51
C ILE A 104 7.38 -1.91 3.59
N LEU A 105 6.63 -2.15 2.53
CA LEU A 105 6.21 -1.10 1.61
C LEU A 105 4.84 -0.54 2.03
N TYR A 106 4.78 0.75 2.17
CA TYR A 106 3.51 1.48 2.20
C TYR A 106 3.10 1.77 0.76
N VAL A 107 1.98 1.18 0.34
CA VAL A 107 1.42 1.40 -1.00
C VAL A 107 0.37 2.49 -0.89
N ASP A 108 0.73 3.69 -1.30
CA ASP A 108 -0.16 4.84 -1.24
C ASP A 108 -1.24 4.78 -2.32
N TYR A 109 -0.90 4.22 -3.47
CA TYR A 109 -1.77 4.26 -4.63
C TYR A 109 -1.56 3.06 -5.55
N VAL A 110 -2.65 2.41 -5.91
CA VAL A 110 -2.69 1.36 -6.94
C VAL A 110 -3.58 1.85 -8.08
N ALA A 111 -3.07 1.84 -9.30
CA ALA A 111 -3.83 2.24 -10.46
C ALA A 111 -3.75 1.21 -11.58
N LEU A 112 -4.86 1.06 -12.30
CA LEU A 112 -4.91 0.40 -13.59
C LEU A 112 -5.02 1.47 -14.67
N ASN A 113 -3.95 1.62 -15.46
CA ASN A 113 -3.88 2.56 -16.55
C ASN A 113 -4.10 1.84 -17.88
N MET A 114 -5.01 2.35 -18.66
CA MET A 114 -5.33 1.86 -20.00
C MET A 114 -4.75 2.80 -21.03
N GLN A 115 -3.87 2.29 -21.88
CA GLN A 115 -3.37 3.00 -23.07
C GLN A 115 -4.13 2.52 -24.29
N PHE A 116 -4.69 3.43 -25.04
CA PHE A 116 -5.50 3.09 -26.21
C PHE A 116 -5.28 4.06 -27.36
N ARG A 117 -5.69 3.60 -28.54
CA ARG A 117 -5.71 4.41 -29.76
C ARG A 117 -7.15 4.65 -30.16
N PHE A 118 -7.43 5.83 -30.65
CA PHE A 118 -8.76 6.18 -31.12
C PHE A 118 -8.70 7.12 -32.31
N HIS A 119 -9.75 7.14 -33.10
CA HIS A 119 -9.95 8.11 -34.15
C HIS A 119 -10.88 9.21 -33.65
N HIS A 120 -10.51 10.46 -33.87
CA HIS A 120 -11.49 11.53 -33.71
C HIS A 120 -12.56 11.37 -34.79
N VAL A 121 -13.81 11.46 -34.39
CA VAL A 121 -14.95 11.42 -35.26
C VAL A 121 -15.64 12.78 -35.28
N ASN A 122 -16.29 13.09 -36.34
CA ASN A 122 -17.18 14.22 -36.41
C ASN A 122 -18.43 13.90 -35.58
N ASP A 123 -18.74 14.74 -34.61
CA ASP A 123 -19.81 14.49 -33.63
C ASP A 123 -21.22 14.39 -34.28
N THR A 124 -21.39 15.01 -35.46
CA THR A 124 -22.67 14.99 -36.18
C THR A 124 -22.79 13.79 -37.09
N THR A 125 -21.70 13.43 -37.78
CA THR A 125 -21.75 12.40 -38.83
C THR A 125 -21.21 11.05 -38.41
N GLY A 126 -20.49 10.99 -37.27
CA GLY A 126 -19.81 9.79 -36.81
C GLY A 126 -18.61 9.34 -37.65
N VAL A 127 -18.27 10.11 -38.69
CA VAL A 127 -17.19 9.77 -39.65
C VAL A 127 -15.85 10.16 -39.03
N ALA A 128 -14.85 9.27 -39.16
CA ALA A 128 -13.50 9.54 -38.67
C ALA A 128 -12.90 10.76 -39.40
N LEU A 129 -12.38 11.67 -38.61
CA LEU A 129 -11.67 12.84 -39.12
C LEU A 129 -10.31 12.42 -39.66
N LYS A 130 -9.93 13.02 -40.79
CA LYS A 130 -8.61 12.81 -41.39
C LYS A 130 -7.67 13.96 -41.03
N LYS A 131 -6.38 13.67 -41.00
CA LYS A 131 -5.33 14.69 -40.92
C LYS A 131 -5.29 15.50 -42.22
N LYS A 132 -4.56 16.61 -42.17
CA LYS A 132 -4.37 17.49 -43.34
C LYS A 132 -3.75 16.79 -44.55
N ASP A 133 -2.99 15.72 -44.35
CA ASP A 133 -2.34 14.89 -45.36
C ASP A 133 -3.26 13.77 -45.90
N GLY A 134 -4.53 13.71 -45.45
CA GLY A 134 -5.50 12.70 -45.86
C GLY A 134 -5.39 11.37 -45.12
N THR A 135 -4.40 11.19 -44.24
CA THR A 135 -4.25 9.99 -43.41
C THR A 135 -5.22 10.00 -42.23
N ASP A 136 -5.47 8.83 -41.66
CA ASP A 136 -6.37 8.70 -40.50
C ASP A 136 -5.83 9.46 -39.29
N SER A 137 -6.72 10.17 -38.61
CA SER A 137 -6.42 10.88 -37.38
C SER A 137 -6.36 9.91 -36.21
N LEU A 138 -5.31 9.09 -36.16
CA LEU A 138 -5.08 8.16 -35.06
C LEU A 138 -4.36 8.88 -33.90
N PHE A 139 -5.03 8.93 -32.76
CA PHE A 139 -4.52 9.54 -31.54
C PHE A 139 -4.22 8.48 -30.49
N TYR A 140 -3.35 8.82 -29.55
CA TYR A 140 -3.03 8.01 -28.39
C TYR A 140 -3.54 8.71 -27.17
N SER A 141 -4.11 7.95 -26.24
CA SER A 141 -4.47 8.44 -24.92
C SER A 141 -4.18 7.39 -23.86
N MET A 142 -4.05 7.87 -22.64
CA MET A 142 -3.97 7.05 -21.45
C MET A 142 -5.03 7.50 -20.47
N GLN A 143 -5.75 6.57 -19.90
CA GLN A 143 -6.75 6.83 -18.88
C GLN A 143 -6.59 5.89 -17.72
N THR A 144 -6.67 6.41 -16.50
CA THR A 144 -6.79 5.60 -15.30
C THR A 144 -8.21 5.08 -15.19
N VAL A 145 -8.38 3.77 -15.32
CA VAL A 145 -9.70 3.13 -15.29
C VAL A 145 -10.04 2.54 -13.92
N PHE A 146 -9.03 2.39 -13.05
CA PHE A 146 -9.20 2.01 -11.65
C PHE A 146 -8.13 2.71 -10.81
N ALA A 147 -8.51 3.16 -9.62
CA ALA A 147 -7.62 3.77 -8.64
C ALA A 147 -8.03 3.36 -7.22
N SER A 148 -7.06 3.03 -6.40
CA SER A 148 -7.30 2.72 -4.99
C SER A 148 -7.51 4.00 -4.18
N THR A 149 -8.69 4.58 -4.30
CA THR A 149 -9.12 5.73 -3.50
C THR A 149 -9.71 5.26 -2.16
N LYS A 150 -10.06 6.20 -1.28
CA LYS A 150 -10.72 5.91 0.01
C LYS A 150 -12.08 5.21 -0.13
N GLU A 151 -12.64 5.16 -1.31
CA GLU A 151 -13.92 4.52 -1.63
C GLU A 151 -13.78 3.03 -1.94
N VAL A 152 -12.56 2.59 -2.23
CA VAL A 152 -12.25 1.19 -2.52
C VAL A 152 -11.89 0.46 -1.24
N ILE A 153 -12.38 -0.77 -1.10
CA ILE A 153 -12.02 -1.64 0.01
C ILE A 153 -10.53 -1.95 -0.06
N GLN A 154 -9.84 -1.64 1.02
CA GLN A 154 -8.41 -1.94 1.18
C GLN A 154 -8.23 -2.81 2.41
N ALA A 155 -7.58 -3.94 2.25
CA ALA A 155 -7.31 -4.86 3.33
C ALA A 155 -5.85 -5.33 3.25
N ASN A 156 -5.16 -5.35 4.38
CA ASN A 156 -3.77 -5.78 4.48
C ASN A 156 -3.66 -6.96 5.43
N GLN A 157 -2.83 -7.92 5.09
CA GLN A 157 -2.47 -9.03 5.95
C GLN A 157 -0.95 -9.06 6.10
N PHE A 158 -0.51 -9.09 7.35
CA PHE A 158 0.88 -9.28 7.70
C PHE A 158 1.02 -10.62 8.41
N MET A 159 1.93 -11.44 7.92
CA MET A 159 2.30 -12.69 8.57
C MET A 159 3.66 -12.51 9.22
N ASN A 160 3.71 -12.73 10.51
CA ASN A 160 4.97 -12.68 11.24
C ASN A 160 5.72 -14.00 11.07
N SER A 161 7.05 -13.93 11.00
CA SER A 161 7.89 -15.12 11.03
C SER A 161 7.97 -15.71 12.43
N ASP A 162 8.38 -16.97 12.53
CA ASP A 162 8.59 -17.63 13.84
C ASP A 162 9.69 -16.96 14.69
N LEU A 163 10.56 -16.15 14.10
CA LEU A 163 11.54 -15.33 14.80
C LEU A 163 10.90 -14.43 15.86
N ILE A 164 9.67 -14.01 15.65
CA ILE A 164 8.92 -13.24 16.65
C ILE A 164 8.75 -14.01 17.97
N LYS A 165 8.49 -15.30 17.89
CA LYS A 165 8.34 -16.13 19.11
C LYS A 165 9.66 -16.24 19.87
N GLU A 166 10.77 -16.35 19.15
CA GLU A 166 12.11 -16.35 19.75
C GLU A 166 12.41 -15.02 20.43
N LYS A 167 12.10 -13.91 19.76
CA LYS A 167 12.27 -12.56 20.32
C LYS A 167 11.33 -12.28 21.50
N ALA A 168 10.14 -12.87 21.52
CA ALA A 168 9.24 -12.79 22.66
C ALA A 168 9.77 -13.48 23.91
N ALA A 169 10.49 -14.55 23.73
CA ALA A 169 11.05 -15.33 24.82
C ALA A 169 12.40 -14.77 25.35
N GLU A 170 12.93 -13.73 24.73
CA GLU A 170 14.20 -13.13 25.12
C GLU A 170 14.07 -12.38 26.47
N PRO A 171 14.79 -12.79 27.52
CA PRO A 171 14.56 -12.25 28.87
C PRO A 171 15.16 -10.86 29.10
N GLN A 172 16.09 -10.41 28.24
CA GLN A 172 16.87 -9.19 28.47
C GLN A 172 16.30 -7.97 27.76
N HIS A 173 15.51 -8.19 26.70
CA HIS A 173 14.97 -7.13 25.87
C HIS A 173 13.50 -7.38 25.59
N THR A 174 12.78 -6.29 25.38
CA THR A 174 11.41 -6.34 24.89
C THR A 174 11.34 -5.60 23.58
N TYR A 175 10.40 -5.99 22.73
CA TYR A 175 10.27 -5.46 21.39
C TYR A 175 8.90 -4.82 21.21
N ILE A 176 8.86 -3.70 20.51
CA ILE A 176 7.62 -3.03 20.12
C ILE A 176 7.60 -2.99 18.61
N ASN A 177 6.53 -3.50 18.02
CA ASN A 177 6.31 -3.43 16.59
C ASN A 177 5.09 -2.55 16.29
N LEU A 178 5.21 -1.67 15.28
CA LEU A 178 4.12 -0.82 14.79
C LEU A 178 2.96 -1.63 14.19
N LEU A 179 3.24 -2.83 13.70
CA LEU A 179 2.19 -3.75 13.27
C LEU A 179 1.56 -4.42 14.50
N PRO A 180 0.24 -4.63 14.54
CA PRO A 180 -0.51 -5.00 15.75
C PRO A 180 -0.24 -6.41 16.24
N SER A 181 1.02 -6.81 16.35
CA SER A 181 1.39 -8.15 16.72
C SER A 181 2.30 -8.24 17.94
N TYR A 182 2.85 -7.12 18.39
CA TYR A 182 3.85 -7.15 19.47
C TYR A 182 3.75 -5.92 20.34
N PHE A 183 3.46 -6.16 21.62
CA PHE A 183 3.39 -5.11 22.63
C PHE A 183 4.28 -5.49 23.81
N THR A 184 4.96 -4.52 24.37
CA THR A 184 5.65 -4.70 25.63
C THR A 184 4.68 -4.45 26.78
N GLU A 185 4.48 -5.42 27.64
CA GLU A 185 3.71 -5.27 28.88
C GLU A 185 4.64 -4.84 30.00
N ALA A 186 4.35 -3.70 30.62
CA ALA A 186 5.06 -3.22 31.81
C ALA A 186 4.21 -3.47 33.06
N ILE A 187 4.67 -4.34 33.93
CA ILE A 187 4.00 -4.62 35.19
C ILE A 187 4.65 -3.76 36.27
N MET A 188 3.92 -2.82 36.84
CA MET A 188 4.38 -1.99 37.92
C MET A 188 3.92 -2.58 39.26
N PRO A 189 4.83 -2.91 40.18
CA PRO A 189 4.50 -3.43 41.50
C PRO A 189 3.99 -2.30 42.41
N TYR A 190 2.79 -1.81 42.12
CA TYR A 190 2.18 -0.65 42.76
C TYR A 190 2.15 -0.78 44.32
N ASP A 191 1.71 -1.93 44.82
CA ASP A 191 1.60 -2.15 46.27
C ASP A 191 2.96 -2.05 46.95
N SER A 192 4.00 -2.57 46.33
CA SER A 192 5.35 -2.48 46.87
C SER A 192 5.90 -1.05 46.88
N ILE A 193 5.58 -0.29 45.86
CA ILE A 193 5.95 1.12 45.74
C ILE A 193 5.17 1.94 46.79
N TYR A 194 3.87 1.76 46.87
CA TYR A 194 3.02 2.47 47.81
C TYR A 194 3.41 2.22 49.27
N ASN A 195 3.56 0.95 49.63
CA ASN A 195 3.92 0.58 51.03
C ASN A 195 5.29 1.08 51.45
N LYS A 196 6.23 1.24 50.51
CA LYS A 196 7.57 1.80 50.82
C LYS A 196 7.57 3.32 50.95
N LEU A 197 6.62 4.00 50.34
CA LEU A 197 6.58 5.46 50.20
C LEU A 197 5.48 6.13 51.01
N THR A 198 4.78 5.39 51.88
CA THR A 198 3.64 5.91 52.66
C THR A 198 3.97 7.12 53.54
N ASN A 199 5.22 7.27 53.92
CA ASN A 199 5.68 8.38 54.75
C ASN A 199 6.47 9.45 53.97
N ASP A 200 6.57 9.30 52.67
CA ASP A 200 7.36 10.19 51.81
C ASP A 200 6.45 11.12 50.97
N THR A 201 6.93 12.33 50.77
CA THR A 201 6.30 13.24 49.80
C THR A 201 6.99 13.11 48.46
N LEU A 202 6.23 12.60 47.48
CA LEU A 202 6.75 12.41 46.12
C LEU A 202 6.71 13.70 45.34
N ASN A 203 7.87 14.18 44.92
CA ASN A 203 7.98 15.35 44.05
C ASN A 203 7.81 15.00 42.57
N ALA A 204 8.21 13.79 42.15
CA ALA A 204 8.06 13.31 40.80
C ALA A 204 8.12 11.79 40.71
N VAL A 205 7.41 11.24 39.77
CA VAL A 205 7.50 9.82 39.37
C VAL A 205 7.86 9.77 37.89
N LYS A 206 8.96 9.11 37.55
CA LYS A 206 9.42 9.01 36.15
C LYS A 206 9.59 7.55 35.76
N LEU A 207 8.93 7.18 34.68
CA LEU A 207 9.12 5.91 33.98
C LEU A 207 10.02 6.16 32.78
N THR A 208 11.16 5.48 32.71
CA THR A 208 12.11 5.65 31.62
C THR A 208 12.22 4.35 30.83
N PHE A 209 11.99 4.43 29.51
CA PHE A 209 12.27 3.34 28.60
C PHE A 209 13.56 3.66 27.86
N THR A 210 14.51 2.76 27.96
CA THR A 210 15.79 2.91 27.25
C THR A 210 15.68 2.17 25.91
N ASN A 211 15.91 2.88 24.83
CA ASN A 211 15.98 2.26 23.52
C ASN A 211 17.25 1.42 23.40
N TYR A 212 17.09 0.21 22.90
CA TYR A 212 18.22 -0.62 22.48
C TYR A 212 18.73 -0.06 21.15
N ASN A 213 19.72 0.81 21.26
CA ASN A 213 20.31 1.45 20.09
C ASN A 213 21.18 0.46 19.32
N ILE A 214 20.66 -0.04 18.25
CA ILE A 214 21.47 -0.69 17.22
C ILE A 214 21.96 0.46 16.34
N ASN A 215 23.21 0.88 16.55
CA ASN A 215 23.90 1.69 15.57
C ASN A 215 24.03 0.85 14.31
N SER A 216 23.06 0.97 13.41
CA SER A 216 23.17 0.33 12.11
C SER A 216 23.80 1.35 11.17
N ASP A 217 24.92 0.97 10.58
CA ASP A 217 25.57 1.72 9.50
C ASP A 217 24.77 1.65 8.20
N TYR A 218 23.56 1.10 8.25
CA TYR A 218 22.67 1.00 7.07
C TYR A 218 21.91 2.30 6.85
N GLU A 219 22.10 2.89 5.69
CA GLU A 219 21.45 4.14 5.26
C GLU A 219 19.92 4.13 5.37
N TYR A 220 19.31 2.94 5.30
CA TYR A 220 17.84 2.74 5.36
C TYR A 220 17.39 1.98 6.60
N SER A 221 18.16 2.02 7.68
CA SER A 221 17.71 1.41 8.93
C SER A 221 16.50 2.13 9.49
N MET A 222 15.58 1.39 10.07
CA MET A 222 14.45 1.99 10.78
C MET A 222 14.96 2.71 12.02
N SER A 223 14.63 3.99 12.13
CA SER A 223 14.87 4.76 13.34
C SER A 223 13.96 4.29 14.48
N ALA A 224 14.40 4.54 15.73
CA ALA A 224 13.52 4.36 16.85
C ALA A 224 12.26 5.23 16.72
N PRO A 225 11.09 4.75 17.18
CA PRO A 225 9.88 5.56 17.20
C PRO A 225 10.09 6.81 18.09
N ASN A 226 9.65 7.96 17.61
CA ASN A 226 9.72 9.21 18.37
C ASN A 226 8.75 9.20 19.55
N ASP A 227 7.62 8.51 19.41
CA ASP A 227 6.54 8.48 20.39
C ASP A 227 6.10 7.04 20.64
N VAL A 228 5.72 6.77 21.89
CA VAL A 228 5.17 5.49 22.33
C VAL A 228 3.86 5.74 23.06
N LEU A 229 2.81 5.01 22.68
CA LEU A 229 1.51 5.08 23.32
C LEU A 229 1.45 4.07 24.48
N LEU A 230 1.18 4.58 25.68
CA LEU A 230 0.90 3.75 26.86
C LEU A 230 -0.61 3.50 26.96
N ILE A 231 -0.97 2.23 26.96
CA ILE A 231 -2.37 1.81 27.09
C ILE A 231 -2.51 0.97 28.34
N ARG A 232 -3.49 1.31 29.18
CA ARG A 232 -3.82 0.47 30.32
C ARG A 232 -4.46 -0.84 29.82
N LYS A 233 -3.88 -1.96 30.19
CA LYS A 233 -4.51 -3.26 29.97
C LYS A 233 -5.74 -3.33 30.88
N GLN A 234 -6.89 -3.55 30.30
CA GLN A 234 -8.10 -3.88 31.06
C GLN A 234 -8.13 -5.39 31.23
N ASP A 235 -8.42 -5.84 32.44
CA ASP A 235 -8.58 -7.25 32.77
C ASP A 235 -9.78 -7.86 32.05
#